data_3c4dcd182c49e2efeda235272d6bc404
#
_entry.id   3c4dcd182c49e2efeda235272d6bc404
#
_cell.length_a   1.000
_cell.length_b   1.000
_cell.length_c   1.000
_cell.angle_alpha   90.00
_cell.angle_beta   90.00
_cell.angle_gamma   90.00
#
_symmetry.space_group_name_H-M   'P 1'
#
loop_
_entity.id
_entity.type
_entity.pdbx_description
1 polymer ?
#
loop_
_entity_poly.entity_id
_entity_poly.type
_entity_poly.pdbx_seq_one_letter_code
_entity_poly.pdbx_strand_id
1 'polypeptide(L)'
;KSGQLSPGSGTTPTVLPSGLVAITDNAEPRMHVQFYESADGSLVCEAPVFDKGKSSTDNSLVAVGESSVVVENNYGNNNPLSAALGRDFPGGFARVDAVLSGASGDRECKVAWANDEIGPSTVPKVSLANGLVYSYTVRPNRWGVTAWYVTAMSAATGKTEFSVRVGTGTMFNNHGAPVTLSPDGSLYVPTLTGM
;
A
#
# COMPACT_ATOMS: atom_id res chain seq x y z
N LYS A 1 -12.42 -13.11 -5.00
CA LYS A 1 -11.51 -12.76 -6.09
C LYS A 1 -10.26 -13.62 -6.04
N SER A 2 -9.83 -14.19 -7.15
CA SER A 2 -8.60 -14.99 -7.16
C SER A 2 -7.39 -14.07 -6.87
N GLY A 3 -6.40 -14.57 -6.15
CA GLY A 3 -5.22 -13.76 -5.76
C GLY A 3 -5.41 -12.86 -4.53
N GLN A 4 -6.55 -12.92 -3.88
CA GLN A 4 -6.90 -12.20 -2.68
C GLN A 4 -6.88 -13.13 -1.47
N LEU A 5 -6.43 -12.66 -0.32
CA LEU A 5 -6.36 -13.47 0.90
C LEU A 5 -7.75 -13.63 1.54
N SER A 6 -8.51 -12.55 1.63
CA SER A 6 -9.85 -12.54 2.21
C SER A 6 -10.89 -11.96 1.24
N PRO A 7 -12.18 -12.36 1.33
CA PRO A 7 -13.23 -11.76 0.52
C PRO A 7 -13.52 -10.32 0.94
N GLY A 8 -13.91 -9.49 -0.02
CA GLY A 8 -14.24 -8.08 0.22
C GLY A 8 -13.03 -7.19 0.43
N SER A 9 -13.24 -6.08 1.16
CA SER A 9 -12.22 -5.06 1.44
C SER A 9 -11.34 -5.55 2.57
N GLY A 10 -10.76 -6.33 2.95
CA GLY A 10 -9.93 -6.68 4.14
C GLY A 10 -9.21 -5.52 4.83
N THR A 11 -9.35 -4.27 4.35
CA THR A 11 -8.62 -3.11 4.85
C THR A 11 -9.34 -2.39 5.99
N THR A 12 -8.58 -1.79 6.91
CA THR A 12 -9.13 -0.85 7.91
C THR A 12 -9.36 0.51 7.26
N PRO A 13 -10.51 1.16 7.45
CA PRO A 13 -10.74 2.52 6.96
C PRO A 13 -9.71 3.51 7.52
N THR A 14 -9.22 4.39 6.67
CA THR A 14 -8.24 5.43 7.02
C THR A 14 -8.94 6.78 7.11
N VAL A 15 -8.94 7.37 8.30
CA VAL A 15 -9.51 8.70 8.55
C VAL A 15 -8.47 9.75 8.18
N LEU A 16 -8.90 10.76 7.43
CA LEU A 16 -8.05 11.84 6.93
C LEU A 16 -8.34 13.17 7.66
N PRO A 17 -7.35 14.07 7.78
CA PRO A 17 -7.55 15.37 8.43
C PRO A 17 -8.65 16.23 7.78
N SER A 18 -8.88 16.05 6.48
CA SER A 18 -9.99 16.71 5.76
C SER A 18 -11.39 16.27 6.17
N GLY A 19 -11.53 15.30 7.06
CA GLY A 19 -12.82 14.70 7.42
C GLY A 19 -13.28 13.59 6.48
N LEU A 20 -12.48 13.22 5.49
CA LEU A 20 -12.75 12.07 4.62
C LEU A 20 -12.31 10.75 5.26
N VAL A 21 -12.97 9.68 4.87
CA VAL A 21 -12.59 8.30 5.20
C VAL A 21 -12.28 7.56 3.92
N ALA A 22 -11.08 6.97 3.82
CA ALA A 22 -10.66 6.22 2.64
C ALA A 22 -10.62 4.72 2.92
N ILE A 23 -11.03 3.92 1.93
CA ILE A 23 -10.99 2.45 1.94
C ILE A 23 -10.81 1.92 0.52
N THR A 24 -10.45 0.64 0.37
CA THR A 24 -10.50 -0.06 -0.93
C THR A 24 -11.71 -0.99 -1.01
N ASP A 25 -12.25 -1.20 -2.21
CA ASP A 25 -13.37 -2.10 -2.45
C ASP A 25 -12.97 -3.51 -2.89
N ASN A 26 -11.76 -3.69 -3.38
CA ASN A 26 -11.28 -4.93 -4.01
C ASN A 26 -12.21 -5.46 -5.12
N ALA A 27 -12.90 -4.58 -5.84
CA ALA A 27 -13.88 -4.94 -6.87
C ALA A 27 -13.24 -5.60 -8.10
N GLU A 28 -14.07 -6.28 -8.87
CA GLU A 28 -13.73 -6.77 -10.21
C GLU A 28 -14.27 -5.78 -11.27
N PRO A 29 -13.58 -5.59 -12.38
CA PRO A 29 -12.31 -6.22 -12.76
C PRO A 29 -11.07 -5.52 -12.18
N ARG A 30 -11.25 -4.45 -11.44
CA ARG A 30 -10.18 -3.59 -10.93
C ARG A 30 -10.57 -3.03 -9.56
N MET A 31 -9.63 -2.99 -8.64
CA MET A 31 -9.79 -2.40 -7.32
C MET A 31 -9.87 -0.87 -7.41
N HIS A 32 -10.70 -0.25 -6.56
CA HIS A 32 -10.80 1.20 -6.39
C HIS A 32 -10.36 1.60 -4.98
N VAL A 33 -9.81 2.80 -4.90
CA VAL A 33 -9.71 3.56 -3.66
C VAL A 33 -10.92 4.47 -3.61
N GLN A 34 -11.71 4.38 -2.56
CA GLN A 34 -12.96 5.11 -2.36
C GLN A 34 -12.81 6.08 -1.19
N PHE A 35 -13.35 7.29 -1.33
CA PHE A 35 -13.39 8.30 -0.28
C PHE A 35 -14.84 8.62 0.05
N TYR A 36 -15.11 8.66 1.35
CA TYR A 36 -16.44 8.90 1.92
C TYR A 36 -16.39 10.09 2.85
N GLU A 37 -17.50 10.84 2.96
CA GLU A 37 -17.68 11.82 4.03
C GLU A 37 -17.80 11.08 5.37
N SER A 38 -17.04 11.52 6.38
CA SER A 38 -17.13 10.91 7.72
C SER A 38 -18.42 11.24 8.44
N ALA A 39 -19.10 12.30 8.05
CA ALA A 39 -20.31 12.82 8.70
C ALA A 39 -21.54 11.93 8.44
N ASP A 40 -21.70 11.41 7.23
CA ASP A 40 -22.89 10.69 6.80
C ASP A 40 -22.62 9.40 6.01
N GLY A 41 -21.35 9.12 5.69
CA GLY A 41 -20.93 7.95 4.93
C GLY A 41 -21.24 8.05 3.43
N SER A 42 -21.55 9.22 2.89
CA SER A 42 -21.77 9.39 1.46
C SER A 42 -20.47 9.21 0.67
N LEU A 43 -20.54 8.54 -0.47
CA LEU A 43 -19.40 8.40 -1.39
C LEU A 43 -19.10 9.75 -2.02
N VAL A 44 -17.88 10.21 -1.84
CA VAL A 44 -17.37 11.47 -2.41
C VAL A 44 -16.81 11.25 -3.81
N CYS A 45 -15.86 10.35 -3.93
CA CYS A 45 -15.26 9.96 -5.21
C CYS A 45 -14.51 8.64 -5.07
N GLU A 46 -14.18 8.04 -6.22
CA GLU A 46 -13.36 6.83 -6.29
C GLU A 46 -12.38 6.87 -7.46
N ALA A 47 -11.27 6.17 -7.34
CA ALA A 47 -10.29 6.01 -8.41
C ALA A 47 -9.86 4.55 -8.56
N PRO A 48 -9.89 4.00 -9.80
CA PRO A 48 -9.35 2.68 -10.07
C PRO A 48 -7.82 2.68 -9.98
N VAL A 49 -7.26 1.68 -9.31
CA VAL A 49 -5.81 1.52 -9.13
C VAL A 49 -5.34 0.17 -9.64
N PHE A 50 -4.09 0.15 -10.15
CA PHE A 50 -3.37 -1.01 -10.68
C PHE A 50 -4.04 -1.66 -11.92
N ASP A 51 -3.67 -2.88 -12.27
CA ASP A 51 -4.12 -3.56 -13.48
C ASP A 51 -5.43 -4.33 -13.27
N LYS A 52 -6.24 -4.41 -14.33
CA LYS A 52 -7.46 -5.24 -14.34
C LYS A 52 -7.11 -6.71 -14.10
N GLY A 53 -7.85 -7.35 -13.19
CA GLY A 53 -7.67 -8.75 -12.84
C GLY A 53 -6.43 -9.05 -12.00
N LYS A 54 -5.62 -8.03 -11.66
CA LYS A 54 -4.38 -8.17 -10.88
C LYS A 54 -4.25 -7.12 -9.79
N SER A 55 -5.35 -6.71 -9.21
CA SER A 55 -5.38 -5.68 -8.17
C SER A 55 -6.22 -6.13 -6.98
N SER A 56 -5.64 -6.15 -5.81
CA SER A 56 -6.31 -6.33 -4.51
C SER A 56 -5.38 -5.95 -3.38
N THR A 57 -5.94 -5.59 -2.25
CA THR A 57 -5.17 -5.39 -1.02
C THR A 57 -5.97 -5.82 0.20
N ASP A 58 -5.29 -6.42 1.16
CA ASP A 58 -5.77 -6.66 2.52
C ASP A 58 -5.11 -5.70 3.52
N ASN A 59 -4.19 -4.85 3.04
CA ASN A 59 -3.47 -3.87 3.85
C ASN A 59 -4.21 -2.54 3.91
N SER A 60 -4.13 -1.89 5.08
CA SER A 60 -4.73 -0.58 5.29
C SER A 60 -4.01 0.49 4.47
N LEU A 61 -4.78 1.46 4.00
CA LEU A 61 -4.26 2.65 3.34
C LEU A 61 -3.47 3.52 4.31
N VAL A 62 -2.53 4.28 3.80
CA VAL A 62 -1.73 5.22 4.59
C VAL A 62 -2.03 6.65 4.17
N ALA A 63 -2.45 7.48 5.12
CA ALA A 63 -2.73 8.90 4.89
C ALA A 63 -1.46 9.67 4.49
N VAL A 64 -1.59 10.54 3.49
CA VAL A 64 -0.54 11.46 3.02
C VAL A 64 -1.13 12.86 2.93
N GLY A 65 -0.86 13.69 3.95
CA GLY A 65 -1.45 15.03 4.03
C GLY A 65 -2.94 15.03 4.31
N GLU A 66 -3.67 16.02 3.77
CA GLU A 66 -5.05 16.30 4.14
C GLU A 66 -6.08 15.36 3.51
N SER A 67 -5.94 15.03 2.21
CA SER A 67 -6.97 14.33 1.43
C SER A 67 -6.36 13.31 0.47
N SER A 68 -5.26 12.70 0.85
CA SER A 68 -4.53 11.77 0.00
C SER A 68 -4.17 10.50 0.76
N VAL A 69 -4.12 9.38 0.04
CA VAL A 69 -3.68 8.09 0.58
C VAL A 69 -2.70 7.40 -0.35
N VAL A 70 -1.84 6.57 0.23
CA VAL A 70 -1.05 5.58 -0.51
C VAL A 70 -1.67 4.21 -0.27
N VAL A 71 -1.83 3.46 -1.35
CA VAL A 71 -2.32 2.09 -1.39
C VAL A 71 -1.25 1.17 -1.94
N GLU A 72 -1.22 -0.06 -1.44
CA GLU A 72 -0.35 -1.14 -1.89
C GLU A 72 -1.16 -2.20 -2.62
N ASN A 73 -0.59 -2.78 -3.68
CA ASN A 73 -1.15 -3.95 -4.36
C ASN A 73 -0.45 -5.23 -3.86
N ASN A 74 -1.15 -6.03 -3.09
CA ASN A 74 -0.65 -7.33 -2.65
C ASN A 74 -1.35 -8.52 -3.34
N TYR A 75 -1.91 -8.31 -4.54
CA TYR A 75 -2.50 -9.36 -5.35
C TYR A 75 -1.53 -10.53 -5.54
N GLY A 76 -2.02 -11.75 -5.36
CA GLY A 76 -1.20 -12.96 -5.43
C GLY A 76 -0.66 -13.42 -4.06
N ASN A 77 -0.68 -12.57 -3.04
CA ASN A 77 -0.35 -12.95 -1.67
C ASN A 77 -1.55 -13.64 -0.99
N ASN A 78 -1.96 -14.78 -1.53
CA ASN A 78 -3.17 -15.50 -1.13
C ASN A 78 -2.94 -16.57 -0.04
N ASN A 79 -1.72 -16.71 0.42
CA ASN A 79 -1.35 -17.54 1.57
C ASN A 79 0.03 -17.12 2.12
N PRO A 80 0.35 -17.45 3.38
CA PRO A 80 1.60 -17.03 4.03
C PRO A 80 2.89 -17.48 3.33
N LEU A 81 2.83 -18.53 2.51
CA LEU A 81 3.99 -19.05 1.78
C LEU A 81 4.19 -18.40 0.42
N SER A 82 3.22 -17.63 -0.09
CA SER A 82 3.30 -17.05 -1.43
C SER A 82 4.53 -16.14 -1.59
N ALA A 83 4.75 -15.22 -0.66
CA ALA A 83 5.93 -14.36 -0.66
C ALA A 83 7.25 -15.14 -0.42
N ALA A 84 7.18 -16.19 0.39
CA ALA A 84 8.33 -17.01 0.73
C ALA A 84 8.86 -17.85 -0.45
N LEU A 85 7.97 -18.26 -1.35
CA LEU A 85 8.29 -19.09 -2.51
C LEU A 85 8.73 -18.28 -3.74
N GLY A 86 8.97 -16.97 -3.59
CA GLY A 86 9.46 -16.13 -4.68
C GLY A 86 8.52 -16.05 -5.89
N ARG A 87 7.21 -16.16 -5.67
CA ARG A 87 6.22 -16.02 -6.74
C ARG A 87 6.21 -14.61 -7.31
N ASP A 88 5.93 -14.52 -8.59
CA ASP A 88 5.75 -13.23 -9.27
C ASP A 88 4.46 -12.57 -8.76
N PHE A 89 4.63 -11.48 -8.00
CA PHE A 89 3.54 -10.58 -7.67
C PHE A 89 3.53 -9.43 -8.68
N PRO A 90 2.37 -8.96 -9.12
CA PRO A 90 2.31 -7.76 -9.94
C PRO A 90 2.87 -6.55 -9.20
N GLY A 91 2.73 -6.51 -7.85
CA GLY A 91 3.21 -5.41 -7.04
C GLY A 91 2.49 -4.11 -7.31
N GLY A 92 3.08 -3.03 -6.84
CA GLY A 92 2.64 -1.66 -7.04
C GLY A 92 2.26 -0.95 -5.75
N PHE A 93 2.65 0.32 -5.71
CA PHE A 93 2.09 1.32 -4.81
C PHE A 93 1.49 2.43 -5.66
N ALA A 94 0.40 3.02 -5.20
CA ALA A 94 -0.20 4.16 -5.85
C ALA A 94 -0.62 5.21 -4.82
N ARG A 95 -0.52 6.48 -5.17
CA ARG A 95 -1.11 7.57 -4.41
C ARG A 95 -2.38 8.04 -5.11
N VAL A 96 -3.44 8.16 -4.32
CA VAL A 96 -4.72 8.70 -4.77
C VAL A 96 -5.04 9.95 -3.96
N ASP A 97 -5.36 11.02 -4.66
CA ASP A 97 -5.70 12.32 -4.10
C ASP A 97 -7.18 12.61 -4.35
N ALA A 98 -7.93 12.99 -3.31
CA ALA A 98 -9.28 13.55 -3.42
C ALA A 98 -9.17 15.07 -3.51
N VAL A 99 -9.04 15.59 -4.73
CA VAL A 99 -8.82 17.02 -5.01
C VAL A 99 -10.14 17.76 -5.25
N LEU A 100 -10.20 19.03 -4.89
CA LEU A 100 -11.33 19.89 -5.24
C LEU A 100 -11.39 20.06 -6.76
N SER A 101 -12.57 19.88 -7.34
CA SER A 101 -12.82 20.01 -8.76
C SER A 101 -13.66 21.26 -9.02
N GLY A 102 -13.07 22.23 -9.71
CA GLY A 102 -13.78 23.45 -10.10
C GLY A 102 -14.24 24.34 -8.94
N ALA A 103 -15.21 25.19 -9.21
CA ALA A 103 -15.77 26.17 -8.25
C ALA A 103 -16.95 25.60 -7.43
N SER A 104 -17.45 24.42 -7.75
CA SER A 104 -18.60 23.80 -7.08
C SER A 104 -18.30 23.26 -5.68
N GLY A 105 -17.01 23.07 -5.36
CA GLY A 105 -16.59 22.41 -4.12
C GLY A 105 -16.63 20.88 -4.17
N ASP A 106 -17.05 20.29 -5.29
CA ASP A 106 -17.01 18.86 -5.50
C ASP A 106 -15.58 18.34 -5.49
N ARG A 107 -15.41 17.06 -5.18
CA ARG A 107 -14.10 16.42 -5.21
C ARG A 107 -14.02 15.40 -6.36
N GLU A 108 -12.83 15.33 -6.92
CA GLU A 108 -12.45 14.33 -7.92
C GLU A 108 -11.30 13.49 -7.38
N CYS A 109 -11.36 12.17 -7.58
CA CYS A 109 -10.29 11.28 -7.21
C CYS A 109 -9.31 11.10 -8.37
N LYS A 110 -8.03 11.35 -8.12
CA LYS A 110 -6.96 11.22 -9.11
C LYS A 110 -5.84 10.33 -8.59
N VAL A 111 -5.38 9.40 -9.44
CA VAL A 111 -4.13 8.70 -9.20
C VAL A 111 -3.00 9.68 -9.51
N ALA A 112 -2.32 10.16 -8.46
CA ALA A 112 -1.22 11.10 -8.58
C ALA A 112 0.05 10.44 -9.14
N TRP A 113 0.32 9.22 -8.69
CA TRP A 113 1.38 8.36 -9.20
C TRP A 113 1.09 6.88 -8.90
N ALA A 114 1.74 6.00 -9.66
CA ALA A 114 1.87 4.58 -9.37
C ALA A 114 3.29 4.12 -9.71
N ASN A 115 3.77 3.07 -9.03
CA ASN A 115 5.04 2.41 -9.29
C ASN A 115 4.89 0.88 -9.29
N ASP A 116 5.98 0.16 -9.47
CA ASP A 116 6.05 -1.29 -9.57
C ASP A 116 6.80 -1.97 -8.40
N GLU A 117 7.06 -1.26 -7.31
CA GLU A 117 7.67 -1.87 -6.12
C GLU A 117 6.74 -2.95 -5.54
N ILE A 118 7.30 -4.07 -5.13
CA ILE A 118 6.52 -5.22 -4.65
C ILE A 118 6.54 -5.26 -3.13
N GLY A 119 5.42 -4.88 -2.51
CA GLY A 119 5.20 -5.01 -1.07
C GLY A 119 4.15 -6.09 -0.80
N PRO A 120 4.52 -7.38 -0.64
CA PRO A 120 3.54 -8.46 -0.66
C PRO A 120 2.68 -8.55 0.61
N SER A 121 3.13 -8.00 1.72
CA SER A 121 2.46 -8.23 3.00
C SER A 121 2.64 -7.13 4.04
N THR A 122 3.15 -5.97 3.69
CA THR A 122 3.52 -4.94 4.67
C THR A 122 2.58 -3.75 4.62
N VAL A 123 2.06 -3.34 5.77
CA VAL A 123 1.41 -2.03 5.88
C VAL A 123 2.50 -0.95 5.92
N PRO A 124 2.61 -0.09 4.91
CA PRO A 124 3.63 0.96 4.84
C PRO A 124 3.39 2.04 5.90
N LYS A 125 4.37 2.92 6.10
CA LYS A 125 4.27 4.12 6.92
C LYS A 125 4.75 5.34 6.15
N VAL A 126 4.13 6.47 6.43
CA VAL A 126 4.54 7.76 5.87
C VAL A 126 5.16 8.61 6.98
N SER A 127 6.31 9.18 6.71
CA SER A 127 6.88 10.26 7.50
C SER A 127 6.58 11.59 6.81
N LEU A 128 5.67 12.36 7.38
CA LEU A 128 5.35 13.70 6.85
C LEU A 128 6.53 14.67 7.02
N ALA A 129 7.42 14.40 7.98
CA ALA A 129 8.58 15.24 8.23
C ALA A 129 9.61 15.24 7.08
N ASN A 130 9.77 14.10 6.41
CA ASN A 130 10.72 13.97 5.29
C ASN A 130 10.06 13.63 3.95
N GLY A 131 8.74 13.47 3.92
CA GLY A 131 7.98 13.21 2.71
C GLY A 131 8.20 11.82 2.10
N LEU A 132 8.58 10.82 2.92
CA LEU A 132 8.86 9.46 2.45
C LEU A 132 7.81 8.46 2.92
N VAL A 133 7.49 7.53 2.03
CA VAL A 133 6.73 6.31 2.29
C VAL A 133 7.71 5.17 2.51
N TYR A 134 7.69 4.58 3.68
CA TYR A 134 8.54 3.43 4.03
C TYR A 134 7.74 2.14 3.92
N SER A 135 8.30 1.17 3.24
CA SER A 135 7.70 -0.16 3.09
C SER A 135 8.76 -1.27 3.16
N TYR A 136 8.28 -2.48 3.32
CA TYR A 136 9.11 -3.69 3.27
C TYR A 136 8.80 -4.44 1.99
N THR A 137 9.72 -4.37 1.03
CA THR A 137 9.52 -4.84 -0.33
C THR A 137 10.32 -6.09 -0.62
N VAL A 138 9.95 -6.78 -1.69
CA VAL A 138 10.64 -8.01 -2.14
C VAL A 138 11.14 -7.89 -3.56
N ARG A 139 12.20 -8.63 -3.85
CA ARG A 139 12.66 -8.89 -5.21
C ARG A 139 12.84 -10.39 -5.36
N PRO A 140 11.86 -11.08 -5.97
CA PRO A 140 11.98 -12.49 -6.28
C PRO A 140 13.10 -12.70 -7.30
N ASN A 141 13.79 -13.80 -7.20
CA ASN A 141 14.83 -14.17 -8.15
C ASN A 141 14.48 -15.48 -8.86
N ARG A 142 15.22 -15.77 -9.95
CA ARG A 142 15.01 -16.97 -10.78
C ARG A 142 15.18 -18.30 -10.03
N TRP A 143 15.75 -18.27 -8.83
CA TRP A 143 15.96 -19.46 -7.99
C TRP A 143 14.85 -19.65 -6.97
N GLY A 144 13.82 -18.80 -6.98
CA GLY A 144 12.71 -18.84 -6.03
C GLY A 144 13.09 -18.41 -4.62
N VAL A 145 14.24 -17.74 -4.44
CA VAL A 145 14.67 -17.22 -3.15
C VAL A 145 14.35 -15.72 -3.10
N THR A 146 13.36 -15.35 -2.32
CA THR A 146 12.96 -13.96 -2.14
C THR A 146 14.03 -13.18 -1.38
N ALA A 147 14.44 -12.04 -1.91
CA ALA A 147 15.25 -11.04 -1.22
C ALA A 147 14.37 -9.93 -0.68
N TRP A 148 14.59 -9.53 0.57
CA TRP A 148 13.79 -8.56 1.33
C TRP A 148 14.54 -7.25 1.49
N TYR A 149 13.81 -6.15 1.34
CA TYR A 149 14.37 -4.79 1.35
C TYR A 149 13.54 -3.87 2.22
N VAL A 150 14.19 -2.98 2.94
CA VAL A 150 13.59 -1.73 3.41
C VAL A 150 13.67 -0.75 2.26
N THR A 151 12.53 -0.28 1.80
CA THR A 151 12.43 0.64 0.66
C THR A 151 11.72 1.92 1.10
N ALA A 152 12.30 3.06 0.74
CA ALA A 152 11.69 4.36 0.91
C ALA A 152 11.40 4.98 -0.46
N MET A 153 10.17 5.47 -0.62
CA MET A 153 9.66 6.10 -1.83
C MET A 153 9.22 7.53 -1.52
N SER A 154 9.43 8.44 -2.44
CA SER A 154 8.90 9.79 -2.33
C SER A 154 7.37 9.77 -2.29
N ALA A 155 6.76 10.34 -1.25
CA ALA A 155 5.31 10.46 -1.14
C ALA A 155 4.72 11.38 -2.23
N ALA A 156 5.52 12.30 -2.77
CA ALA A 156 5.09 13.22 -3.82
C ALA A 156 5.11 12.59 -5.21
N THR A 157 6.08 11.73 -5.51
CA THR A 157 6.33 11.24 -6.88
C THR A 157 6.27 9.73 -7.05
N GLY A 158 6.25 8.95 -5.96
CA GLY A 158 6.32 7.49 -5.99
C GLY A 158 7.70 6.92 -6.34
N LYS A 159 8.68 7.79 -6.62
CA LYS A 159 10.03 7.36 -6.98
C LYS A 159 10.73 6.74 -5.76
N THR A 160 11.39 5.60 -5.98
CA THR A 160 12.25 4.98 -4.97
C THR A 160 13.48 5.85 -4.72
N GLU A 161 13.62 6.33 -3.50
CA GLU A 161 14.75 7.14 -3.05
C GLU A 161 15.90 6.25 -2.59
N PHE A 162 15.60 5.20 -1.85
CA PHE A 162 16.55 4.15 -1.53
C PHE A 162 15.86 2.81 -1.29
N SER A 163 16.64 1.74 -1.43
CA SER A 163 16.22 0.38 -1.13
C SER A 163 17.41 -0.40 -0.59
N VAL A 164 17.34 -0.85 0.66
CA VAL A 164 18.42 -1.55 1.36
C VAL A 164 18.02 -2.99 1.62
N ARG A 165 18.82 -3.93 1.11
CA ARG A 165 18.61 -5.34 1.35
C ARG A 165 18.89 -5.70 2.79
N VAL A 166 17.92 -6.36 3.44
CA VAL A 166 18.02 -6.78 4.85
C VAL A 166 18.17 -8.29 5.00
N GLY A 167 17.77 -9.07 3.99
CA GLY A 167 17.93 -10.51 4.04
C GLY A 167 17.37 -11.26 2.85
N THR A 168 17.40 -12.59 2.94
CA THR A 168 16.84 -13.50 1.94
C THR A 168 16.15 -14.69 2.60
N GLY A 169 15.16 -15.21 1.89
CA GLY A 169 14.41 -16.40 2.30
C GLY A 169 13.24 -16.13 3.23
N THR A 170 12.56 -17.20 3.60
CA THR A 170 11.29 -17.16 4.34
C THR A 170 11.38 -16.53 5.72
N MET A 171 12.52 -16.66 6.38
CA MET A 171 12.71 -16.17 7.75
C MET A 171 12.71 -14.64 7.85
N PHE A 172 12.94 -13.95 6.74
CA PHE A 172 12.84 -12.50 6.64
C PHE A 172 11.44 -11.99 6.26
N ASN A 173 10.47 -12.89 6.09
CA ASN A 173 9.08 -12.49 5.86
C ASN A 173 8.52 -11.77 7.10
N ASN A 174 7.94 -10.61 6.93
CA ASN A 174 7.31 -9.84 8.01
C ASN A 174 5.85 -10.25 8.30
N HIS A 175 5.28 -11.12 7.47
CA HIS A 175 4.00 -11.76 7.68
C HIS A 175 2.83 -10.81 8.02
N GLY A 176 2.72 -9.71 7.27
CA GLY A 176 1.65 -8.72 7.43
C GLY A 176 1.86 -7.70 8.56
N ALA A 177 2.99 -7.75 9.26
CA ALA A 177 3.28 -6.78 10.30
C ALA A 177 3.58 -5.39 9.72
N PRO A 178 3.11 -4.30 10.34
CA PRO A 178 3.38 -2.96 9.86
C PRO A 178 4.84 -2.55 10.12
N VAL A 179 5.36 -1.73 9.21
CA VAL A 179 6.57 -0.95 9.48
C VAL A 179 6.28 0.05 10.60
N THR A 180 7.23 0.27 11.49
CA THR A 180 7.12 1.24 12.59
C THR A 180 8.26 2.25 12.53
N LEU A 181 7.90 3.54 12.56
CA LEU A 181 8.84 4.64 12.63
C LEU A 181 8.89 5.17 14.06
N SER A 182 10.10 5.27 14.61
CA SER A 182 10.34 5.86 15.93
C SER A 182 10.63 7.37 15.82
N PRO A 183 10.34 8.15 16.86
CA PRO A 183 10.66 9.58 16.90
C PRO A 183 12.14 9.91 16.76
N ASP A 184 13.03 8.99 17.08
CA ASP A 184 14.49 9.14 16.91
C ASP A 184 14.98 8.89 15.46
N GLY A 185 14.05 8.59 14.54
CA GLY A 185 14.36 8.29 13.15
C GLY A 185 14.67 6.82 12.87
N SER A 186 14.58 5.94 13.87
CA SER A 186 14.73 4.51 13.67
C SER A 186 13.51 3.91 12.98
N LEU A 187 13.75 2.92 12.12
CA LEU A 187 12.72 2.14 11.45
C LEU A 187 12.80 0.69 11.92
N TYR A 188 11.66 0.16 12.33
CA TYR A 188 11.55 -1.22 12.79
C TYR A 188 10.65 -2.02 11.85
N VAL A 189 11.14 -3.18 11.45
CA VAL A 189 10.39 -4.15 10.65
C VAL A 189 10.43 -5.50 11.36
N PRO A 190 9.33 -5.95 11.97
CA PRO A 190 9.29 -7.28 12.57
C PRO A 190 9.31 -8.34 11.47
N THR A 191 10.05 -9.42 11.71
CA THR A 191 10.16 -10.58 10.83
C THR A 191 9.92 -11.86 11.63
N LEU A 192 9.83 -13.02 10.95
CA LEU A 192 9.66 -14.30 11.63
C LEU A 192 10.82 -14.65 12.58
N THR A 193 12.00 -14.04 12.40
CA THR A 193 13.18 -14.27 13.24
C THR A 193 13.42 -13.20 14.30
N GLY A 194 12.60 -12.15 14.34
CA GLY A 194 12.75 -11.04 15.27
C GLY A 194 12.64 -9.68 14.56
N MET A 195 13.24 -8.67 15.18
CA MET A 195 13.16 -7.29 14.71
C MET A 195 14.56 -6.74 14.45
#